data_c9d173372260297ea6fa03e92d47d2f8
#
_entry.id   c9d173372260297ea6fa03e92d47d2f8
#
_cell.length_a   1.000
_cell.length_b   1.000
_cell.length_c   1.000
_cell.angle_alpha   90.00
_cell.angle_beta   90.00
_cell.angle_gamma   90.00
#
_symmetry.space_group_name_H-M   'P 1'
#
loop_
_entity.id
_entity.type
_entity.pdbx_description
1 polymer ?
#
loop_
_entity_poly.entity_id
_entity_poly.type
_entity_poly.pdbx_seq_one_letter_code
_entity_poly.pdbx_strand_id
1 'polypeptide(L)'
;EEQEYEMKSRIRFKGKLKAYLCWPLLLAIPLALADIGLYFYDITTGAVLSGFLVIYLAVEISLYNRNKPRLTNEIINFATQYATVQKRLLNEFEIPYALLDYSGKILWVNEQFSELTNVDRNYHKSITTLFSTITREFLQKHEGPQNVHLKMQNREFRVSLNRIYFDDIMDQSESIEMDESEEFLTALYLFDETELNRYKQENREQKQVAGLIYIDNYDEALDSIEDVKRSLLIALVDRKVNQYFSKMDALVRKIEKDKYFVVFKYKYLQQMMDDRFSILEDVKTVKVGNEMAVTLSIGIGMKDS
;
A
#
# COMPACT_ATOMS: atom_id res chain seq x y z
N GLU A 1 -6.04 -34.51 -23.04
CA GLU A 1 -5.55 -35.87 -22.67
C GLU A 1 -4.13 -36.16 -23.20
N GLU A 2 -3.77 -35.83 -24.44
CA GLU A 2 -2.41 -36.04 -24.97
C GLU A 2 -1.35 -35.17 -24.30
N GLN A 3 -1.65 -33.91 -24.01
CA GLN A 3 -0.75 -32.99 -23.26
C GLN A 3 -0.56 -33.40 -21.78
N GLU A 4 -1.58 -33.98 -21.18
CA GLU A 4 -1.50 -34.53 -19.83
C GLU A 4 -0.66 -35.80 -19.73
N TYR A 5 -0.66 -36.59 -20.80
CA TYR A 5 0.16 -37.81 -20.90
C TYR A 5 1.64 -37.48 -21.16
N GLU A 6 1.96 -36.46 -21.98
CA GLU A 6 3.33 -35.98 -22.20
C GLU A 6 3.92 -35.34 -20.93
N MET A 7 3.16 -34.61 -20.15
CA MET A 7 3.63 -34.00 -18.91
C MET A 7 3.95 -35.06 -17.84
N LYS A 8 3.15 -36.14 -17.76
CA LYS A 8 3.42 -37.28 -16.86
C LYS A 8 4.72 -38.02 -17.15
N SER A 9 5.22 -37.99 -18.39
CA SER A 9 6.45 -38.72 -18.80
C SER A 9 7.75 -37.96 -18.47
N ARG A 10 7.69 -36.63 -18.21
CA ARG A 10 8.88 -35.76 -18.01
C ARG A 10 9.24 -35.46 -16.57
N ILE A 11 8.41 -35.83 -15.59
CA ILE A 11 8.74 -35.58 -14.18
C ILE A 11 9.82 -36.55 -13.72
N ARG A 12 11.07 -36.06 -13.69
CA ARG A 12 12.22 -36.77 -13.12
C ARG A 12 12.38 -36.31 -11.65
N PHE A 13 12.13 -37.20 -10.71
CA PHE A 13 12.46 -36.94 -9.32
C PHE A 13 13.97 -36.73 -9.18
N LYS A 14 14.35 -35.57 -8.59
CA LYS A 14 15.72 -35.26 -8.18
C LYS A 14 15.82 -35.19 -6.67
N GLY A 15 17.01 -35.30 -6.11
CA GLY A 15 17.25 -35.08 -4.70
C GLY A 15 16.75 -36.20 -3.77
N LYS A 16 16.33 -35.83 -2.55
CA LYS A 16 15.98 -36.75 -1.44
C LYS A 16 14.85 -37.72 -1.77
N LEU A 17 13.89 -37.30 -2.58
CA LEU A 17 12.73 -38.12 -2.93
C LEU A 17 13.11 -39.30 -3.83
N LYS A 18 14.04 -39.08 -4.79
CA LYS A 18 14.59 -40.14 -5.61
C LYS A 18 15.40 -41.12 -4.76
N ALA A 19 16.21 -40.61 -3.86
CA ALA A 19 16.97 -41.41 -2.94
C ALA A 19 16.06 -42.32 -2.09
N TYR A 20 14.97 -41.78 -1.55
CA TYR A 20 14.00 -42.53 -0.75
C TYR A 20 13.34 -43.68 -1.55
N LEU A 21 12.93 -43.41 -2.78
CA LEU A 21 12.31 -44.40 -3.69
C LEU A 21 13.29 -45.52 -4.11
N CYS A 22 14.60 -45.18 -4.24
CA CYS A 22 15.63 -46.15 -4.67
C CYS A 22 16.36 -46.82 -3.51
N TRP A 23 16.15 -46.40 -2.26
CA TRP A 23 16.83 -46.95 -1.10
C TRP A 23 16.68 -48.49 -0.95
N PRO A 24 15.47 -49.08 -1.13
CA PRO A 24 15.33 -50.53 -1.05
C PRO A 24 16.11 -51.25 -2.16
N LEU A 25 16.18 -50.69 -3.33
CA LEU A 25 16.96 -51.23 -4.45
C LEU A 25 18.48 -51.22 -4.16
N LEU A 26 18.95 -50.20 -3.43
CA LEU A 26 20.35 -50.13 -2.98
C LEU A 26 20.73 -51.24 -1.98
N LEU A 27 19.76 -51.73 -1.18
CA LEU A 27 19.97 -52.87 -0.27
C LEU A 27 20.20 -54.21 -0.98
N ALA A 28 19.82 -54.32 -2.27
CA ALA A 28 20.12 -55.47 -3.09
C ALA A 28 21.64 -55.66 -3.33
N ILE A 29 22.42 -54.56 -3.30
CA ILE A 29 23.88 -54.59 -3.55
C ILE A 29 24.63 -55.42 -2.47
N PRO A 30 24.51 -55.09 -1.16
CA PRO A 30 25.16 -55.87 -0.12
C PRO A 30 24.63 -57.32 -0.05
N LEU A 31 23.33 -57.53 -0.33
CA LEU A 31 22.75 -58.87 -0.42
C LEU A 31 23.39 -59.71 -1.53
N ALA A 32 23.57 -59.11 -2.73
CA ALA A 32 24.24 -59.77 -3.85
C ALA A 32 25.73 -60.09 -3.54
N LEU A 33 26.44 -59.21 -2.85
CA LEU A 33 27.81 -59.44 -2.40
C LEU A 33 27.90 -60.58 -1.41
N ALA A 34 26.93 -60.69 -0.48
CA ALA A 34 26.86 -61.81 0.47
C ALA A 34 26.55 -63.12 -0.27
N ASP A 35 25.70 -63.12 -1.27
CA ASP A 35 25.36 -64.27 -2.07
C ASP A 35 26.61 -64.84 -2.80
N ILE A 36 27.38 -63.95 -3.45
CA ILE A 36 28.65 -64.32 -4.07
C ILE A 36 29.63 -64.97 -3.08
N GLY A 37 29.71 -64.38 -1.86
CA GLY A 37 30.56 -64.93 -0.79
C GLY A 37 30.15 -66.33 -0.36
N LEU A 38 28.86 -66.65 -0.32
CA LEU A 38 28.33 -67.97 0.07
C LEU A 38 28.62 -69.04 -0.99
N TYR A 39 28.65 -68.69 -2.27
CA TYR A 39 29.05 -69.65 -3.32
C TYR A 39 30.48 -70.19 -3.16
N PHE A 40 31.38 -69.43 -2.50
CA PHE A 40 32.73 -69.92 -2.20
C PHE A 40 32.76 -70.89 -1.01
N TYR A 41 31.71 -70.93 -0.19
CA TYR A 41 31.63 -71.77 0.99
C TYR A 41 30.80 -73.05 0.71
N ASP A 42 29.60 -72.92 0.12
CA ASP A 42 28.71 -74.02 -0.22
C ASP A 42 27.77 -73.64 -1.39
N ILE A 43 27.82 -74.41 -2.48
CA ILE A 43 27.05 -74.16 -3.72
C ILE A 43 25.55 -74.29 -3.46
N THR A 44 25.12 -75.20 -2.58
CA THR A 44 23.69 -75.41 -2.31
C THR A 44 23.08 -74.24 -1.55
N THR A 45 23.80 -73.73 -0.57
CA THR A 45 23.37 -72.56 0.22
C THR A 45 23.37 -71.29 -0.62
N GLY A 46 24.37 -71.09 -1.49
CA GLY A 46 24.38 -69.97 -2.45
C GLY A 46 23.19 -70.00 -3.40
N ALA A 47 22.85 -71.18 -3.99
CA ALA A 47 21.70 -71.30 -4.87
C ALA A 47 20.35 -70.96 -4.23
N VAL A 48 20.17 -71.31 -2.97
CA VAL A 48 18.97 -70.95 -2.19
C VAL A 48 18.90 -69.44 -1.95
N LEU A 49 20.02 -68.77 -1.59
CA LEU A 49 20.05 -67.34 -1.36
C LEU A 49 19.84 -66.55 -2.67
N SER A 50 20.41 -67.01 -3.78
CA SER A 50 20.15 -66.44 -5.12
C SER A 50 18.65 -66.46 -5.47
N GLY A 51 17.94 -67.54 -5.13
CA GLY A 51 16.50 -67.65 -5.31
C GLY A 51 15.73 -66.56 -4.52
N PHE A 52 16.10 -66.38 -3.25
CA PHE A 52 15.52 -65.30 -2.45
C PHE A 52 15.85 -63.91 -2.99
N LEU A 53 17.06 -63.67 -3.45
CA LEU A 53 17.49 -62.40 -4.06
C LEU A 53 16.67 -62.06 -5.31
N VAL A 54 16.42 -63.04 -6.17
CA VAL A 54 15.58 -62.85 -7.34
C VAL A 54 14.14 -62.47 -6.98
N ILE A 55 13.56 -63.17 -6.00
CA ILE A 55 12.23 -62.87 -5.45
C ILE A 55 12.20 -61.45 -4.87
N TYR A 56 13.19 -61.07 -4.05
CA TYR A 56 13.33 -59.74 -3.50
C TYR A 56 13.36 -58.68 -4.57
N LEU A 57 14.21 -58.81 -5.60
CA LEU A 57 14.28 -57.85 -6.70
C LEU A 57 12.99 -57.78 -7.50
N ALA A 58 12.31 -58.89 -7.74
CA ALA A 58 11.01 -58.90 -8.43
C ALA A 58 9.94 -58.14 -7.66
N VAL A 59 9.90 -58.34 -6.32
CA VAL A 59 8.97 -57.61 -5.41
C VAL A 59 9.30 -56.11 -5.39
N GLU A 60 10.58 -55.74 -5.24
CA GLU A 60 10.99 -54.34 -5.19
C GLU A 60 10.72 -53.59 -6.51
N ILE A 61 11.00 -54.20 -7.66
CA ILE A 61 10.69 -53.61 -8.94
C ILE A 61 9.19 -53.48 -9.14
N SER A 62 8.42 -54.44 -8.71
CA SER A 62 6.94 -54.35 -8.71
C SER A 62 6.43 -53.24 -7.84
N LEU A 63 6.90 -53.09 -6.61
CA LEU A 63 6.53 -52.02 -5.67
C LEU A 63 6.97 -50.66 -6.23
N TYR A 64 8.18 -50.54 -6.76
CA TYR A 64 8.65 -49.30 -7.36
C TYR A 64 7.74 -48.87 -8.51
N ASN A 65 7.43 -49.75 -9.44
CA ASN A 65 6.56 -49.46 -10.57
C ASN A 65 5.12 -49.10 -10.15
N ARG A 66 4.63 -49.66 -9.05
CA ARG A 66 3.31 -49.37 -8.52
C ARG A 66 3.25 -48.08 -7.68
N ASN A 67 4.26 -47.78 -6.88
CA ASN A 67 4.28 -46.66 -5.97
C ASN A 67 4.71 -45.34 -6.64
N LYS A 68 5.62 -45.40 -7.62
CA LYS A 68 6.07 -44.22 -8.35
C LYS A 68 4.92 -43.38 -8.94
N PRO A 69 3.97 -43.97 -9.72
CA PRO A 69 2.87 -43.17 -10.30
C PRO A 69 1.90 -42.67 -9.25
N ARG A 70 1.67 -43.42 -8.16
CA ARG A 70 0.82 -42.95 -7.06
C ARG A 70 1.38 -41.73 -6.39
N LEU A 71 2.66 -41.78 -5.98
CA LEU A 71 3.34 -40.66 -5.33
C LEU A 71 3.37 -39.43 -6.26
N THR A 72 3.64 -39.64 -7.56
CA THR A 72 3.63 -38.57 -8.55
C THR A 72 2.27 -37.89 -8.60
N ASN A 73 1.18 -38.67 -8.67
CA ASN A 73 -0.18 -38.14 -8.72
C ASN A 73 -0.56 -37.41 -7.44
N GLU A 74 -0.17 -37.92 -6.27
CA GLU A 74 -0.40 -37.24 -4.98
C GLU A 74 0.29 -35.90 -4.89
N ILE A 75 1.56 -35.81 -5.35
CA ILE A 75 2.32 -34.55 -5.38
C ILE A 75 1.68 -33.55 -6.38
N ILE A 76 1.29 -34.01 -7.57
CA ILE A 76 0.63 -33.16 -8.57
C ILE A 76 -0.71 -32.66 -8.00
N ASN A 77 -1.52 -33.53 -7.39
CA ASN A 77 -2.80 -33.13 -6.80
C ASN A 77 -2.60 -32.15 -5.66
N PHE A 78 -1.62 -32.36 -4.79
CA PHE A 78 -1.29 -31.43 -3.72
C PHE A 78 -0.85 -30.07 -4.26
N ALA A 79 0.07 -30.05 -5.23
CA ALA A 79 0.52 -28.80 -5.86
C ALA A 79 -0.62 -28.05 -6.56
N THR A 80 -1.51 -28.78 -7.25
CA THR A 80 -2.68 -28.20 -7.91
C THR A 80 -3.69 -27.64 -6.92
N GLN A 81 -3.97 -28.37 -5.83
CA GLN A 81 -4.86 -27.90 -4.77
C GLN A 81 -4.27 -26.66 -4.08
N TYR A 82 -2.97 -26.68 -3.76
CA TYR A 82 -2.29 -25.55 -3.15
C TYR A 82 -2.31 -24.31 -4.04
N ALA A 83 -2.01 -24.47 -5.33
CA ALA A 83 -2.09 -23.38 -6.31
C ALA A 83 -3.53 -22.83 -6.45
N THR A 84 -4.54 -23.71 -6.39
CA THR A 84 -5.95 -23.30 -6.45
C THR A 84 -6.35 -22.50 -5.22
N VAL A 85 -5.93 -22.93 -4.03
CA VAL A 85 -6.17 -22.19 -2.77
C VAL A 85 -5.49 -20.83 -2.80
N GLN A 86 -4.20 -20.78 -3.21
CA GLN A 86 -3.48 -19.50 -3.34
C GLN A 86 -4.18 -18.56 -4.32
N LYS A 87 -4.57 -19.06 -5.49
CA LYS A 87 -5.28 -18.27 -6.51
C LYS A 87 -6.60 -17.74 -5.98
N ARG A 88 -7.34 -18.57 -5.22
CA ARG A 88 -8.59 -18.15 -4.60
C ARG A 88 -8.39 -17.06 -3.55
N LEU A 89 -7.41 -17.23 -2.65
CA LEU A 89 -7.08 -16.22 -1.64
C LEU A 89 -6.68 -14.88 -2.27
N LEU A 90 -5.88 -14.92 -3.34
CA LEU A 90 -5.50 -13.70 -4.07
C LEU A 90 -6.70 -13.03 -4.77
N ASN A 91 -7.64 -13.82 -5.28
CA ASN A 91 -8.85 -13.27 -5.91
C ASN A 91 -9.84 -12.70 -4.89
N GLU A 92 -9.97 -13.31 -3.71
CA GLU A 92 -10.84 -12.84 -2.63
C GLU A 92 -10.23 -11.68 -1.82
N PHE A 93 -9.01 -11.26 -2.14
CA PHE A 93 -8.36 -10.14 -1.48
C PHE A 93 -9.06 -8.83 -1.82
N GLU A 94 -9.61 -8.16 -0.80
CA GLU A 94 -10.47 -6.97 -0.96
C GLU A 94 -9.74 -5.73 -1.51
N ILE A 95 -8.42 -5.69 -1.35
CA ILE A 95 -7.60 -4.57 -1.85
C ILE A 95 -7.33 -4.77 -3.34
N PRO A 96 -7.63 -3.78 -4.20
CA PRO A 96 -7.26 -3.84 -5.62
C PRO A 96 -5.74 -4.04 -5.78
N TYR A 97 -5.38 -5.11 -6.50
CA TYR A 97 -4.01 -5.59 -6.61
C TYR A 97 -3.66 -5.94 -8.06
N ALA A 98 -2.46 -5.55 -8.49
CA ALA A 98 -1.89 -5.91 -9.79
C ALA A 98 -0.45 -6.39 -9.63
N LEU A 99 -0.04 -7.32 -10.47
CA LEU A 99 1.33 -7.78 -10.60
C LEU A 99 1.89 -7.30 -11.94
N LEU A 100 3.04 -6.66 -11.91
CA LEU A 100 3.70 -6.08 -13.07
C LEU A 100 5.05 -6.75 -13.28
N ASP A 101 5.49 -6.82 -14.54
CA ASP A 101 6.87 -7.15 -14.87
C ASP A 101 7.81 -5.95 -14.68
N TYR A 102 9.09 -6.13 -14.87
CA TYR A 102 10.13 -5.10 -14.78
C TYR A 102 9.92 -3.91 -15.73
N SER A 103 9.16 -4.09 -16.82
CA SER A 103 8.83 -3.05 -17.79
C SER A 103 7.57 -2.25 -17.42
N GLY A 104 6.87 -2.66 -16.36
CA GLY A 104 5.58 -2.13 -15.94
C GLY A 104 4.38 -2.66 -16.73
N LYS A 105 4.55 -3.78 -17.45
CA LYS A 105 3.45 -4.49 -18.11
C LYS A 105 2.68 -5.29 -17.07
N ILE A 106 1.36 -5.24 -17.14
CA ILE A 106 0.48 -5.97 -16.24
C ILE A 106 0.50 -7.46 -16.62
N LEU A 107 0.92 -8.29 -15.66
CA LEU A 107 0.92 -9.74 -15.77
C LEU A 107 -0.37 -10.34 -15.22
N TRP A 108 -0.87 -9.79 -14.13
CA TRP A 108 -2.07 -10.28 -13.46
C TRP A 108 -2.74 -9.19 -12.62
N VAL A 109 -4.06 -9.28 -12.47
CA VAL A 109 -4.89 -8.41 -11.61
C VAL A 109 -5.92 -9.24 -10.86
N ASN A 110 -6.30 -8.80 -9.65
CA ASN A 110 -7.45 -9.37 -8.95
C ASN A 110 -8.77 -8.77 -9.44
N GLU A 111 -9.88 -9.30 -8.92
CA GLU A 111 -11.23 -8.88 -9.31
C GLU A 111 -11.50 -7.42 -8.97
N GLN A 112 -11.10 -6.98 -7.79
CA GLN A 112 -11.26 -5.62 -7.31
C GLN A 112 -10.51 -4.59 -8.17
N PHE A 113 -9.30 -4.93 -8.62
CA PHE A 113 -8.56 -4.07 -9.55
C PHE A 113 -9.23 -3.99 -10.91
N SER A 114 -9.71 -5.13 -11.43
CA SER A 114 -10.43 -5.23 -12.70
C SER A 114 -11.71 -4.38 -12.68
N GLU A 115 -12.52 -4.50 -11.63
CA GLU A 115 -13.75 -3.72 -11.44
C GLU A 115 -13.48 -2.21 -11.31
N LEU A 116 -12.47 -1.85 -10.48
CA LEU A 116 -12.14 -0.46 -10.22
C LEU A 116 -11.61 0.26 -11.46
N THR A 117 -10.77 -0.41 -12.26
CA THR A 117 -10.10 0.18 -13.43
C THR A 117 -10.83 -0.07 -14.74
N ASN A 118 -11.88 -0.91 -14.70
CA ASN A 118 -12.63 -1.38 -15.87
C ASN A 118 -11.74 -2.09 -16.92
N VAL A 119 -10.75 -2.83 -16.42
CA VAL A 119 -9.74 -3.54 -17.21
C VAL A 119 -10.01 -5.04 -17.15
N ASP A 120 -10.01 -5.72 -18.29
CA ASP A 120 -10.14 -7.16 -18.35
C ASP A 120 -8.94 -7.84 -17.66
N ARG A 121 -9.16 -9.01 -17.02
CA ARG A 121 -8.13 -9.82 -16.36
C ARG A 121 -6.99 -10.25 -17.30
N ASN A 122 -7.26 -10.29 -18.61
CA ASN A 122 -6.29 -10.59 -19.66
C ASN A 122 -5.60 -9.32 -20.24
N TYR A 123 -5.61 -8.23 -19.49
CA TYR A 123 -5.03 -6.98 -19.93
C TYR A 123 -3.51 -6.99 -19.75
N HIS A 124 -2.79 -7.15 -20.86
CA HIS A 124 -1.33 -7.23 -20.89
C HIS A 124 -0.65 -5.94 -21.36
N LYS A 125 -1.29 -4.79 -21.16
CA LYS A 125 -0.70 -3.47 -21.49
C LYS A 125 0.07 -2.91 -20.29
N SER A 126 0.84 -1.85 -20.55
CA SER A 126 1.60 -1.18 -19.49
C SER A 126 0.68 -0.45 -18.50
N ILE A 127 1.03 -0.49 -17.23
CA ILE A 127 0.37 0.27 -16.15
C ILE A 127 0.37 1.78 -16.42
N THR A 128 1.37 2.28 -17.15
CA THR A 128 1.49 3.69 -17.55
C THR A 128 0.33 4.16 -18.43
N THR A 129 -0.35 3.24 -19.12
CA THR A 129 -1.55 3.57 -19.91
C THR A 129 -2.79 3.78 -19.06
N LEU A 130 -2.83 3.17 -17.86
CA LEU A 130 -3.92 3.34 -16.89
C LEU A 130 -3.66 4.53 -15.97
N PHE A 131 -2.43 4.66 -15.50
CA PHE A 131 -2.02 5.68 -14.55
C PHE A 131 -0.84 6.48 -15.11
N SER A 132 -1.10 7.64 -15.69
CA SER A 132 -0.08 8.52 -16.27
C SER A 132 0.95 9.04 -15.25
N THR A 133 0.60 9.01 -13.97
CA THR A 133 1.50 9.37 -12.86
C THR A 133 2.57 8.32 -12.58
N ILE A 134 2.35 7.06 -13.00
CA ILE A 134 3.31 5.97 -12.84
C ILE A 134 4.10 5.84 -14.13
N THR A 135 5.27 6.49 -14.20
CA THR A 135 6.16 6.42 -15.36
C THR A 135 7.09 5.21 -15.29
N ARG A 136 7.67 4.81 -16.43
CA ARG A 136 8.70 3.75 -16.45
C ARG A 136 9.92 4.12 -15.62
N GLU A 137 10.35 5.38 -15.69
CA GLU A 137 11.47 5.88 -14.89
C GLU A 137 11.17 5.78 -13.39
N PHE A 138 9.92 6.04 -13.00
CA PHE A 138 9.47 5.88 -11.62
C PHE A 138 9.58 4.44 -11.15
N LEU A 139 9.16 3.47 -11.97
CA LEU A 139 9.25 2.03 -11.66
C LEU A 139 10.69 1.52 -11.55
N GLN A 140 11.62 2.09 -12.33
CA GLN A 140 13.02 1.62 -12.40
C GLN A 140 13.95 2.27 -11.36
N LYS A 141 13.66 3.51 -10.92
CA LYS A 141 14.60 4.34 -10.19
C LYS A 141 14.71 4.03 -8.68
N HIS A 142 13.79 3.29 -8.10
CA HIS A 142 13.73 3.12 -6.64
C HIS A 142 13.68 1.65 -6.25
N GLU A 143 14.53 1.24 -5.32
CA GLU A 143 14.64 -0.14 -4.83
C GLU A 143 13.68 -0.49 -3.67
N GLY A 144 13.05 0.51 -3.03
CA GLY A 144 12.19 0.31 -1.86
C GLY A 144 10.69 0.49 -2.13
N PRO A 145 9.84 0.25 -1.11
CA PRO A 145 8.40 0.50 -1.19
C PRO A 145 8.11 1.96 -1.53
N GLN A 146 7.28 2.19 -2.52
CA GLN A 146 6.93 3.53 -2.98
C GLN A 146 5.44 3.78 -2.87
N ASN A 147 5.09 5.01 -2.50
CA ASN A 147 3.71 5.46 -2.46
C ASN A 147 3.50 6.63 -3.42
N VAL A 148 2.49 6.52 -4.26
CA VAL A 148 2.04 7.57 -5.18
C VAL A 148 0.58 7.84 -4.92
N HIS A 149 0.18 9.12 -4.86
CA HIS A 149 -1.22 9.48 -4.75
C HIS A 149 -1.78 9.79 -6.13
N LEU A 150 -2.94 9.25 -6.43
CA LEU A 150 -3.65 9.51 -7.68
C LEU A 150 -5.14 9.73 -7.42
N LYS A 151 -5.78 10.48 -8.34
CA LYS A 151 -7.22 10.68 -8.35
C LYS A 151 -7.82 9.96 -9.54
N MET A 152 -8.84 9.15 -9.29
CA MET A 152 -9.57 8.40 -10.31
C MET A 152 -11.06 8.35 -9.94
N GLN A 153 -11.94 8.61 -10.90
CA GLN A 153 -13.40 8.54 -10.70
C GLN A 153 -13.90 9.29 -9.45
N ASN A 154 -13.34 10.48 -9.19
CA ASN A 154 -13.64 11.30 -8.02
C ASN A 154 -13.27 10.67 -6.65
N ARG A 155 -12.39 9.67 -6.66
CA ARG A 155 -11.80 9.03 -5.48
C ARG A 155 -10.30 9.30 -5.43
N GLU A 156 -9.76 9.30 -4.23
CA GLU A 156 -8.33 9.50 -3.97
C GLU A 156 -7.71 8.18 -3.53
N PHE A 157 -6.72 7.72 -4.30
CA PHE A 157 -6.03 6.47 -4.04
C PHE A 157 -4.57 6.71 -3.68
N ARG A 158 -4.09 5.97 -2.70
CA ARG A 158 -2.67 5.77 -2.48
C ARG A 158 -2.26 4.46 -3.14
N VAL A 159 -1.39 4.55 -4.13
CA VAL A 159 -0.78 3.40 -4.80
C VAL A 159 0.49 3.04 -4.06
N SER A 160 0.58 1.81 -3.60
CA SER A 160 1.79 1.25 -3.02
C SER A 160 2.42 0.28 -4.00
N LEU A 161 3.70 0.47 -4.29
CA LEU A 161 4.49 -0.35 -5.20
C LEU A 161 5.60 -1.04 -4.41
N ASN A 162 5.66 -2.37 -4.48
CA ASN A 162 6.66 -3.18 -3.81
C ASN A 162 7.34 -4.10 -4.81
N ARG A 163 8.68 -4.13 -4.82
CA ARG A 163 9.43 -5.11 -5.62
C ARG A 163 9.51 -6.44 -4.89
N ILE A 164 9.39 -7.50 -5.66
CA ILE A 164 9.50 -8.89 -5.22
C ILE A 164 10.60 -9.51 -6.06
N TYR A 165 11.76 -9.77 -5.46
CA TYR A 165 12.89 -10.37 -6.14
C TYR A 165 12.71 -11.89 -6.23
N PHE A 166 13.13 -12.48 -7.34
CA PHE A 166 13.02 -13.94 -7.54
C PHE A 166 13.92 -14.71 -6.57
N ASP A 167 15.06 -14.14 -6.21
CA ASP A 167 15.99 -14.73 -5.23
C ASP A 167 15.36 -14.91 -3.84
N ASP A 168 14.39 -14.07 -3.48
CA ASP A 168 13.66 -14.19 -2.21
C ASP A 168 12.64 -15.35 -2.23
N ILE A 169 12.23 -15.81 -3.41
CA ILE A 169 11.17 -16.81 -3.59
C ILE A 169 11.74 -18.20 -3.90
N MET A 170 12.88 -18.26 -4.59
CA MET A 170 13.51 -19.52 -4.98
C MET A 170 14.55 -19.95 -3.96
N ASP A 171 14.38 -21.18 -3.44
CA ASP A 171 15.40 -21.84 -2.61
C ASP A 171 16.70 -21.93 -3.42
N GLN A 172 17.83 -21.51 -2.85
CA GLN A 172 19.17 -21.38 -3.47
C GLN A 172 19.72 -22.67 -4.14
N SER A 173 18.93 -23.74 -4.23
CA SER A 173 19.35 -25.04 -4.74
C SER A 173 19.11 -25.27 -6.25
N GLU A 174 18.39 -24.40 -6.93
CA GLU A 174 18.16 -24.50 -8.39
C GLU A 174 18.50 -23.17 -9.05
N SER A 175 19.77 -22.97 -9.37
CA SER A 175 20.24 -21.89 -10.25
C SER A 175 19.64 -22.09 -11.65
N ILE A 176 18.50 -21.50 -11.89
CA ILE A 176 18.05 -21.20 -13.25
C ILE A 176 18.78 -19.91 -13.59
N GLU A 177 19.69 -19.95 -14.56
CA GLU A 177 20.27 -18.75 -15.15
C GLU A 177 19.13 -17.95 -15.80
N MET A 178 18.57 -16.98 -15.06
CA MET A 178 17.65 -15.98 -15.59
C MET A 178 18.47 -14.84 -16.18
N ASP A 179 17.98 -14.26 -17.25
CA ASP A 179 18.55 -13.07 -17.86
C ASP A 179 18.50 -11.92 -16.82
N GLU A 180 19.60 -11.19 -16.63
CA GLU A 180 19.73 -10.08 -15.64
C GLU A 180 18.60 -9.03 -15.75
N SER A 181 17.81 -9.05 -16.82
CA SER A 181 16.67 -8.16 -17.07
C SER A 181 15.35 -8.56 -16.36
N GLU A 182 15.24 -9.76 -15.77
CA GLU A 182 14.00 -10.30 -15.17
C GLU A 182 14.12 -10.57 -13.66
N GLU A 183 14.95 -9.83 -12.97
CA GLU A 183 15.26 -10.10 -11.55
C GLU A 183 14.12 -9.88 -10.57
N PHE A 184 13.08 -9.12 -10.93
CA PHE A 184 11.99 -8.79 -10.00
C PHE A 184 10.62 -8.60 -10.68
N LEU A 185 9.59 -8.81 -9.89
CA LEU A 185 8.21 -8.40 -10.18
C LEU A 185 7.84 -7.19 -9.32
N THR A 186 6.89 -6.38 -9.78
CA THR A 186 6.36 -5.28 -8.97
C THR A 186 4.91 -5.56 -8.57
N ALA A 187 4.67 -5.66 -7.28
CA ALA A 187 3.34 -5.73 -6.72
C ALA A 187 2.78 -4.31 -6.53
N LEU A 188 1.60 -4.05 -7.07
CA LEU A 188 0.90 -2.78 -7.00
C LEU A 188 -0.40 -2.94 -6.22
N TYR A 189 -0.58 -2.11 -5.18
CA TYR A 189 -1.78 -2.06 -4.35
C TYR A 189 -2.43 -0.69 -4.45
N LEU A 190 -3.77 -0.65 -4.50
CA LEU A 190 -4.54 0.58 -4.48
C LEU A 190 -5.33 0.68 -3.17
N PHE A 191 -4.99 1.67 -2.34
CA PHE A 191 -5.72 1.96 -1.11
C PHE A 191 -6.61 3.17 -1.34
N ASP A 192 -7.94 2.99 -1.20
CA ASP A 192 -8.88 4.11 -1.23
C ASP A 192 -8.74 4.94 0.05
N GLU A 193 -8.22 6.15 -0.09
CA GLU A 193 -8.04 7.11 1.00
C GLU A 193 -9.05 8.27 0.93
N THR A 194 -10.07 8.17 0.09
CA THR A 194 -11.07 9.23 -0.12
C THR A 194 -11.72 9.67 1.18
N GLU A 195 -12.27 8.73 1.94
CA GLU A 195 -12.90 9.02 3.23
C GLU A 195 -11.88 9.53 4.26
N LEU A 196 -10.70 8.91 4.30
CA LEU A 196 -9.62 9.32 5.20
C LEU A 196 -9.19 10.77 4.93
N ASN A 197 -9.01 11.13 3.67
CA ASN A 197 -8.59 12.48 3.27
C ASN A 197 -9.72 13.49 3.53
N ARG A 198 -10.98 13.09 3.30
CA ARG A 198 -12.14 13.91 3.66
C ARG A 198 -12.17 14.20 5.16
N TYR A 199 -12.04 13.19 6.01
CA TYR A 199 -12.00 13.37 7.45
C TYR A 199 -10.79 14.18 7.94
N LYS A 200 -9.63 13.99 7.32
CA LYS A 200 -8.45 14.82 7.60
C LYS A 200 -8.70 16.29 7.27
N GLN A 201 -9.32 16.55 6.13
CA GLN A 201 -9.67 17.91 5.72
C GLN A 201 -10.71 18.54 6.64
N GLU A 202 -11.81 17.82 6.92
CA GLU A 202 -12.83 18.27 7.86
C GLU A 202 -12.25 18.57 9.26
N ASN A 203 -11.40 17.69 9.76
CA ASN A 203 -10.73 17.90 11.06
C ASN A 203 -9.85 19.15 11.02
N ARG A 204 -9.09 19.36 9.94
CA ARG A 204 -8.27 20.56 9.77
C ARG A 204 -9.12 21.82 9.73
N GLU A 205 -10.23 21.81 9.00
CA GLU A 205 -11.13 22.95 8.88
C GLU A 205 -11.84 23.30 10.19
N GLN A 206 -12.09 22.32 11.06
CA GLN A 206 -12.71 22.50 12.36
C GLN A 206 -11.73 22.93 13.46
N LYS A 207 -10.41 22.91 13.21
CA LYS A 207 -9.41 23.36 14.19
C LYS A 207 -9.70 24.80 14.61
N GLN A 208 -9.54 25.06 15.89
CA GLN A 208 -9.69 26.42 16.45
C GLN A 208 -8.43 27.24 16.21
N VAL A 209 -8.64 28.46 15.81
CA VAL A 209 -7.61 29.50 15.60
C VAL A 209 -7.91 30.61 16.56
N ALA A 210 -6.91 31.06 17.29
CA ALA A 210 -7.02 32.22 18.20
C ALA A 210 -6.38 33.45 17.55
N GLY A 211 -6.99 34.59 17.75
CA GLY A 211 -6.47 35.88 17.30
C GLY A 211 -6.56 36.94 18.36
N LEU A 212 -5.64 37.89 18.30
CA LEU A 212 -5.67 39.13 19.05
C LEU A 212 -5.80 40.29 18.09
N ILE A 213 -6.73 41.21 18.35
CA ILE A 213 -6.96 42.42 17.59
C ILE A 213 -6.61 43.59 18.48
N TYR A 214 -5.76 44.46 17.99
CA TYR A 214 -5.37 45.72 18.68
C TYR A 214 -5.90 46.89 17.89
N ILE A 215 -6.40 47.90 18.61
CA ILE A 215 -6.59 49.23 18.05
C ILE A 215 -5.27 49.99 18.28
N ASP A 216 -4.50 50.18 17.19
CA ASP A 216 -3.12 50.67 17.27
C ASP A 216 -3.01 52.09 17.81
N ASN A 217 -3.95 52.96 17.45
CA ASN A 217 -3.96 54.39 17.78
C ASN A 217 -5.19 54.75 18.63
N TYR A 218 -5.48 53.89 19.64
CA TYR A 218 -6.69 54.03 20.46
C TYR A 218 -6.77 55.37 21.20
N ASP A 219 -5.72 55.73 21.93
CA ASP A 219 -5.70 56.96 22.75
C ASP A 219 -5.65 58.22 21.83
N GLU A 220 -4.85 58.24 20.80
CA GLU A 220 -4.73 59.35 19.84
C GLU A 220 -6.04 59.62 19.10
N ALA A 221 -6.76 58.58 18.70
CA ALA A 221 -8.03 58.72 18.04
C ALA A 221 -9.11 59.31 18.97
N LEU A 222 -9.02 58.99 20.25
CA LEU A 222 -9.98 59.51 21.26
C LEU A 222 -9.64 60.94 21.75
N ASP A 223 -8.36 61.28 21.86
CA ASP A 223 -7.95 62.58 22.33
C ASP A 223 -8.33 63.74 21.39
N SER A 224 -8.53 63.42 20.12
CA SER A 224 -9.00 64.39 19.10
C SER A 224 -10.51 64.69 19.16
N ILE A 225 -11.28 64.04 20.06
CA ILE A 225 -12.74 64.08 20.04
C ILE A 225 -13.33 64.52 21.41
N GLU A 226 -14.45 65.21 21.39
CA GLU A 226 -15.26 65.55 22.55
C GLU A 226 -15.72 64.28 23.31
N ASP A 227 -15.78 64.33 24.66
CA ASP A 227 -16.08 63.18 25.51
C ASP A 227 -17.35 62.43 25.15
N VAL A 228 -18.40 63.10 24.72
CA VAL A 228 -19.68 62.50 24.32
C VAL A 228 -19.49 61.63 23.06
N LYS A 229 -18.64 62.05 22.16
CA LYS A 229 -18.37 61.37 20.89
C LYS A 229 -17.39 60.21 21.05
N ARG A 230 -16.53 60.18 22.11
CA ARG A 230 -15.60 59.06 22.40
C ARG A 230 -16.34 57.75 22.56
N SER A 231 -17.40 57.72 23.36
CA SER A 231 -18.21 56.52 23.58
C SER A 231 -18.87 56.03 22.28
N LEU A 232 -19.29 56.95 21.41
CA LEU A 232 -19.88 56.60 20.13
C LEU A 232 -18.83 55.99 19.17
N LEU A 233 -17.61 56.54 19.10
CA LEU A 233 -16.53 55.99 18.29
C LEU A 233 -16.21 54.57 18.71
N ILE A 234 -16.02 54.32 20.01
CA ILE A 234 -15.76 52.98 20.56
C ILE A 234 -16.88 52.01 20.18
N ALA A 235 -18.15 52.41 20.39
CA ALA A 235 -19.31 51.56 20.07
C ALA A 235 -19.39 51.20 18.55
N LEU A 236 -19.03 52.12 17.69
CA LEU A 236 -19.00 51.87 16.23
C LEU A 236 -17.86 50.91 15.84
N VAL A 237 -16.68 51.05 16.43
CA VAL A 237 -15.55 50.13 16.25
C VAL A 237 -15.93 48.72 16.77
N ASP A 238 -16.45 48.64 18.01
CA ASP A 238 -16.94 47.39 18.61
C ASP A 238 -17.97 46.71 17.68
N ARG A 239 -18.90 47.48 17.14
CA ARG A 239 -19.92 46.99 16.19
C ARG A 239 -19.29 46.44 14.94
N LYS A 240 -18.32 47.13 14.33
CA LYS A 240 -17.63 46.68 13.11
C LYS A 240 -16.88 45.38 13.35
N VAL A 241 -16.11 45.28 14.43
CA VAL A 241 -15.39 44.06 14.83
C VAL A 241 -16.37 42.89 15.03
N ASN A 242 -17.41 43.09 15.83
CA ASN A 242 -18.40 42.04 16.07
C ASN A 242 -19.14 41.62 14.81
N GLN A 243 -19.52 42.55 13.94
CA GLN A 243 -20.18 42.23 12.64
C GLN A 243 -19.30 41.42 11.69
N TYR A 244 -18.02 41.73 11.65
CA TYR A 244 -17.09 40.98 10.81
C TYR A 244 -16.96 39.52 11.26
N PHE A 245 -16.68 39.33 12.52
CA PHE A 245 -16.45 37.99 13.08
C PHE A 245 -17.75 37.18 13.30
N SER A 246 -18.91 37.82 13.46
CA SER A 246 -20.19 37.10 13.56
C SER A 246 -20.53 36.29 12.31
N LYS A 247 -20.06 36.71 11.13
CA LYS A 247 -20.22 35.97 9.88
C LYS A 247 -19.44 34.67 9.84
N MET A 248 -18.48 34.50 10.76
CA MET A 248 -17.54 33.38 10.81
C MET A 248 -17.80 32.46 12.01
N ASP A 249 -18.98 32.56 12.66
CA ASP A 249 -19.27 31.78 13.87
C ASP A 249 -18.15 31.89 14.94
N ALA A 250 -17.58 33.08 15.04
CA ALA A 250 -16.45 33.36 15.91
C ALA A 250 -16.88 33.86 17.29
N LEU A 251 -16.16 33.44 18.31
CA LEU A 251 -16.25 34.05 19.63
C LEU A 251 -15.39 35.31 19.64
N VAL A 252 -16.00 36.47 19.95
CA VAL A 252 -15.29 37.75 20.13
C VAL A 252 -15.44 38.20 21.55
N ARG A 253 -14.33 38.50 22.22
CA ARG A 253 -14.34 39.05 23.59
C ARG A 253 -13.38 40.23 23.67
N LYS A 254 -13.90 41.38 24.10
CA LYS A 254 -13.06 42.53 24.44
C LYS A 254 -12.39 42.24 25.79
N ILE A 255 -11.06 42.25 25.82
CA ILE A 255 -10.26 41.92 27.01
C ILE A 255 -9.66 43.17 27.66
N GLU A 256 -9.36 44.19 26.85
CA GLU A 256 -8.92 45.52 27.33
C GLU A 256 -9.65 46.61 26.52
N LYS A 257 -9.41 47.88 26.88
CA LYS A 257 -10.04 49.02 26.19
C LYS A 257 -9.79 49.02 24.68
N ASP A 258 -8.62 48.56 24.26
CA ASP A 258 -8.07 48.59 22.91
C ASP A 258 -7.82 47.21 22.31
N LYS A 259 -8.19 46.09 23.03
CA LYS A 259 -7.86 44.73 22.64
C LYS A 259 -9.06 43.81 22.62
N TYR A 260 -9.14 42.98 21.56
CA TYR A 260 -10.13 41.91 21.47
C TYR A 260 -9.39 40.58 21.30
N PHE A 261 -9.94 39.59 21.97
CA PHE A 261 -9.59 38.20 21.76
C PHE A 261 -10.67 37.54 20.88
N VAL A 262 -10.25 36.82 19.85
CA VAL A 262 -11.17 36.13 18.93
C VAL A 262 -10.79 34.67 18.79
N VAL A 263 -11.77 33.79 18.69
CA VAL A 263 -11.59 32.37 18.39
C VAL A 263 -12.56 31.99 17.29
N PHE A 264 -12.04 31.38 16.24
CA PHE A 264 -12.81 30.97 15.08
C PHE A 264 -12.25 29.69 14.48
N LYS A 265 -12.97 29.06 13.53
CA LYS A 265 -12.53 27.83 12.87
C LYS A 265 -11.56 28.14 11.74
N TYR A 266 -10.57 27.26 11.55
CA TYR A 266 -9.52 27.39 10.52
C TYR A 266 -10.08 27.65 9.11
N LYS A 267 -11.21 27.02 8.75
CA LYS A 267 -11.86 27.24 7.43
C LYS A 267 -12.10 28.70 7.11
N TYR A 268 -12.34 29.55 8.10
CA TYR A 268 -12.55 30.98 7.91
C TYR A 268 -11.27 31.79 7.77
N LEU A 269 -10.12 31.25 8.24
CA LEU A 269 -8.84 31.93 8.11
C LEU A 269 -8.48 32.13 6.64
N GLN A 270 -8.70 31.11 5.80
CA GLN A 270 -8.45 31.24 4.37
C GLN A 270 -9.31 32.33 3.73
N GLN A 271 -10.60 32.39 4.08
CA GLN A 271 -11.50 33.45 3.60
C GLN A 271 -11.04 34.86 4.02
N MET A 272 -10.54 34.99 5.28
CA MET A 272 -9.97 36.25 5.77
C MET A 272 -8.70 36.65 5.01
N MET A 273 -7.87 35.67 4.64
CA MET A 273 -6.66 35.91 3.83
C MET A 273 -7.02 36.33 2.40
N ASP A 274 -8.02 35.69 1.80
CA ASP A 274 -8.48 35.97 0.43
C ASP A 274 -9.13 37.37 0.34
N ASP A 275 -9.86 37.80 1.36
CA ASP A 275 -10.46 39.16 1.46
C ASP A 275 -9.46 40.18 2.03
N ARG A 276 -8.21 39.78 2.27
CA ARG A 276 -7.14 40.61 2.83
C ARG A 276 -7.50 41.27 4.16
N PHE A 277 -8.26 40.55 4.99
CA PHE A 277 -8.73 41.07 6.28
C PHE A 277 -9.46 42.42 6.12
N SER A 278 -10.54 42.42 5.35
CA SER A 278 -11.28 43.63 4.98
C SER A 278 -11.71 44.49 6.19
N ILE A 279 -11.80 43.90 7.37
CA ILE A 279 -12.06 44.60 8.64
C ILE A 279 -11.07 45.75 8.88
N LEU A 280 -9.80 45.61 8.47
CA LEU A 280 -8.75 46.61 8.63
C LEU A 280 -9.11 47.91 7.91
N GLU A 281 -9.68 47.81 6.72
CA GLU A 281 -10.14 48.96 5.95
C GLU A 281 -11.52 49.42 6.45
N ASP A 282 -12.40 48.51 6.78
CA ASP A 282 -13.75 48.83 7.28
C ASP A 282 -13.72 49.70 8.54
N VAL A 283 -12.79 49.46 9.46
CA VAL A 283 -12.67 50.28 10.69
C VAL A 283 -12.14 51.68 10.40
N LYS A 284 -11.26 51.87 9.40
CA LYS A 284 -10.80 53.21 8.98
C LYS A 284 -11.92 54.11 8.51
N THR A 285 -13.04 53.55 8.07
CA THR A 285 -14.20 54.30 7.60
C THR A 285 -15.03 54.92 8.72
N VAL A 286 -14.78 54.51 9.98
CA VAL A 286 -15.53 55.04 11.15
C VAL A 286 -15.09 56.47 11.42
N LYS A 287 -16.00 57.44 11.21
CA LYS A 287 -15.78 58.88 11.42
C LYS A 287 -16.87 59.45 12.34
N VAL A 288 -16.46 59.99 13.48
CA VAL A 288 -17.34 60.64 14.47
C VAL A 288 -16.78 62.01 14.84
N GLY A 289 -16.00 62.59 13.97
CA GLY A 289 -15.28 63.87 14.20
C GLY A 289 -13.83 63.65 14.62
N ASN A 290 -13.35 62.40 14.58
CA ASN A 290 -11.93 62.06 14.79
C ASN A 290 -11.08 62.57 13.62
N GLU A 291 -9.95 63.20 13.93
CA GLU A 291 -8.99 63.69 12.95
C GLU A 291 -8.22 62.52 12.31
N MET A 292 -7.86 61.54 13.12
CA MET A 292 -7.15 60.35 12.67
C MET A 292 -8.09 59.16 12.49
N ALA A 293 -7.91 58.40 11.40
CA ALA A 293 -8.62 57.15 11.19
C ALA A 293 -8.17 56.11 12.22
N VAL A 294 -9.13 55.33 12.72
CA VAL A 294 -8.82 54.19 13.63
C VAL A 294 -8.15 53.11 12.83
N THR A 295 -7.02 52.58 13.31
CA THR A 295 -6.28 51.46 12.70
C THR A 295 -6.27 50.26 13.61
N LEU A 296 -6.27 49.06 12.97
CA LEU A 296 -6.21 47.79 13.67
C LEU A 296 -4.99 46.99 13.24
N SER A 297 -4.42 46.26 14.20
CA SER A 297 -3.47 45.16 13.96
C SER A 297 -4.09 43.84 14.43
N ILE A 298 -3.89 42.77 13.62
CA ILE A 298 -4.43 41.44 13.92
C ILE A 298 -3.26 40.46 13.98
N GLY A 299 -3.07 39.86 15.14
CA GLY A 299 -2.16 38.72 15.35
C GLY A 299 -2.93 37.41 15.43
N ILE A 300 -2.55 36.40 14.62
CA ILE A 300 -3.21 35.10 14.59
C ILE A 300 -2.24 34.02 15.00
N GLY A 301 -2.67 33.15 15.92
CA GLY A 301 -1.95 32.00 16.40
C GLY A 301 -2.76 30.72 16.19
N MET A 302 -2.06 29.68 15.77
CA MET A 302 -2.61 28.33 15.64
C MET A 302 -1.66 27.36 16.31
N LYS A 303 -2.22 26.40 17.06
CA LYS A 303 -1.41 25.33 17.64
C LYS A 303 -1.15 24.28 16.56
N ASP A 304 0.10 24.12 16.17
CA ASP A 304 0.54 22.96 15.39
C ASP A 304 0.39 21.69 16.24
N SER A 305 -0.27 20.68 15.68
CA SER A 305 -0.53 19.39 16.34
C SER A 305 0.54 18.38 15.96
#